data_87873ebb1232e4cbfcf236082fc70f0b
#
_entry.id   87873ebb1232e4cbfcf236082fc70f0b
#
_cell.length_a   1.000
_cell.length_b   1.000
_cell.length_c   1.000
_cell.angle_alpha   90.00
_cell.angle_beta   90.00
_cell.angle_gamma   90.00
#
_symmetry.space_group_name_H-M   'P 1'
#
loop_
_entity.id
_entity.type
_entity.pdbx_description
1 polymer ?
#
loop_
_entity_poly.entity_id
_entity_poly.type
_entity_poly.pdbx_seq_one_letter_code
_entity_poly.pdbx_strand_id
1 'polypeptide(L)'
;MTETKNPSAIYSQTQIQKALLRLMKKNRYENLTVKEILYEAKIARKTFYRNFTSKADVMDSLVKKTMTQYTQKLLQLENENLDLFFDAIFDVVKSNRSFFKLLSRNNLLHLVSEELNTYIPVIHDMYFSDCSFFKTLSKQQITFVIAFNIGAIWNVISRWIQEDMKTPEEEIKTGLVKYLSTSN
;
A
#
# COMPACT_ATOMS: atom_id res chain seq x y z
N MET A 1 -11.88 10.82 -19.50
CA MET A 1 -12.99 11.53 -18.83
C MET A 1 -12.99 11.10 -17.37
N THR A 2 -12.52 11.92 -16.45
CA THR A 2 -12.55 11.68 -15.01
C THR A 2 -13.99 11.83 -14.54
N GLU A 3 -14.67 10.71 -14.24
CA GLU A 3 -15.97 10.75 -13.55
C GLU A 3 -15.79 11.51 -12.23
N THR A 4 -16.37 12.68 -12.14
CA THR A 4 -16.47 13.46 -10.90
C THR A 4 -17.33 12.65 -9.93
N LYS A 5 -16.69 11.90 -9.02
CA LYS A 5 -17.41 11.11 -7.99
C LYS A 5 -18.32 12.06 -7.21
N ASN A 6 -19.61 11.71 -7.13
CA ASN A 6 -20.61 12.46 -6.40
C ASN A 6 -20.15 12.72 -4.93
N PRO A 7 -20.12 13.97 -4.44
CA PRO A 7 -19.66 14.31 -3.09
C PRO A 7 -20.33 13.48 -1.98
N SER A 8 -21.61 13.16 -2.13
CA SER A 8 -22.34 12.28 -1.19
C SER A 8 -21.81 10.84 -1.18
N ALA A 9 -21.32 10.32 -2.32
CA ALA A 9 -20.71 9.01 -2.39
C ALA A 9 -19.35 9.00 -1.71
N ILE A 10 -18.51 10.02 -1.95
CA ILE A 10 -17.21 10.18 -1.30
C ILE A 10 -17.38 10.28 0.23
N TYR A 11 -18.34 11.06 0.70
CA TYR A 11 -18.65 11.15 2.13
C TYR A 11 -19.02 9.80 2.71
N SER A 12 -19.96 9.07 2.06
CA SER A 12 -20.40 7.77 2.53
C SER A 12 -19.26 6.74 2.57
N GLN A 13 -18.44 6.68 1.51
CA GLN A 13 -17.26 5.82 1.45
C GLN A 13 -16.29 6.12 2.61
N THR A 14 -16.01 7.39 2.85
CA THR A 14 -15.12 7.82 3.94
C THR A 14 -15.65 7.44 5.32
N GLN A 15 -16.97 7.58 5.57
CA GLN A 15 -17.57 7.19 6.86
C GLN A 15 -17.50 5.67 7.06
N ILE A 16 -17.77 4.87 6.03
CA ILE A 16 -17.67 3.40 6.07
C ILE A 16 -16.23 2.96 6.36
N GLN A 17 -15.25 3.52 5.64
CA GLN A 17 -13.83 3.24 5.84
C GLN A 17 -13.37 3.59 7.27
N LYS A 18 -13.74 4.78 7.77
CA LYS A 18 -13.42 5.21 9.15
C LYS A 18 -14.07 4.29 10.20
N ALA A 19 -15.31 3.84 9.97
CA ALA A 19 -16.01 2.91 10.84
C ALA A 19 -15.29 1.56 10.92
N LEU A 20 -14.90 0.99 9.80
CA LEU A 20 -14.12 -0.25 9.76
C LEU A 20 -12.83 -0.11 10.57
N LEU A 21 -12.05 0.95 10.36
CA LEU A 21 -10.81 1.18 11.10
C LEU A 21 -11.04 1.37 12.61
N ARG A 22 -12.13 2.03 13.02
CA ARG A 22 -12.47 2.17 14.46
C ARG A 22 -12.81 0.83 15.09
N LEU A 23 -13.60 0.00 14.39
CA LEU A 23 -13.97 -1.33 14.87
C LEU A 23 -12.75 -2.27 14.97
N MET A 24 -11.83 -2.23 14.01
CA MET A 24 -10.59 -3.01 14.01
C MET A 24 -9.65 -2.68 15.17
N LYS A 25 -9.76 -1.51 15.79
CA LYS A 25 -8.99 -1.18 17.01
C LYS A 25 -9.42 -2.02 18.20
N LYS A 26 -10.68 -2.47 18.23
CA LYS A 26 -11.30 -3.19 19.36
C LYS A 26 -11.48 -4.68 19.08
N ASN A 27 -11.69 -5.06 17.85
CA ASN A 27 -12.06 -6.40 17.42
C ASN A 27 -11.12 -6.90 16.32
N ARG A 28 -10.99 -8.23 16.17
CA ARG A 28 -10.33 -8.83 15.03
C ARG A 28 -11.17 -8.62 13.77
N TYR A 29 -10.51 -8.27 12.66
CA TYR A 29 -11.17 -8.04 11.38
C TYR A 29 -12.04 -9.23 10.93
N GLU A 30 -11.58 -10.45 11.12
CA GLU A 30 -12.30 -11.68 10.75
C GLU A 30 -13.70 -11.75 11.36
N ASN A 31 -13.85 -11.29 12.60
CA ASN A 31 -15.09 -11.32 13.38
C ASN A 31 -16.05 -10.15 13.06
N LEU A 32 -15.58 -9.12 12.35
CA LEU A 32 -16.40 -7.97 12.02
C LEU A 32 -17.42 -8.30 10.92
N THR A 33 -18.64 -7.82 11.12
CA THR A 33 -19.74 -7.95 10.17
C THR A 33 -20.05 -6.61 9.48
N VAL A 34 -20.65 -6.69 8.29
CA VAL A 34 -21.16 -5.48 7.60
C VAL A 34 -22.19 -4.75 8.47
N LYS A 35 -23.02 -5.48 9.26
CA LYS A 35 -24.01 -4.88 10.16
C LYS A 35 -23.36 -3.96 11.19
N GLU A 36 -22.27 -4.38 11.81
CA GLU A 36 -21.52 -3.55 12.78
C GLU A 36 -20.90 -2.35 12.11
N ILE A 37 -20.35 -2.50 10.90
CA ILE A 37 -19.79 -1.39 10.12
C ILE A 37 -20.86 -0.36 9.81
N LEU A 38 -22.06 -0.78 9.41
CA LEU A 38 -23.20 0.09 9.13
C LEU A 38 -23.63 0.87 10.36
N TYR A 39 -23.76 0.18 11.50
CA TYR A 39 -24.13 0.79 12.77
C TYR A 39 -23.11 1.86 13.20
N GLU A 40 -21.81 1.50 13.17
CA GLU A 40 -20.72 2.40 13.53
C GLU A 40 -20.59 3.59 12.57
N ALA A 41 -20.82 3.37 11.26
CA ALA A 41 -20.77 4.41 10.23
C ALA A 41 -22.00 5.31 10.22
N LYS A 42 -23.11 4.89 10.84
CA LYS A 42 -24.45 5.52 10.73
C LYS A 42 -24.91 5.63 9.27
N ILE A 43 -24.67 4.59 8.49
CA ILE A 43 -24.99 4.53 7.06
C ILE A 43 -26.07 3.46 6.80
N ALA A 44 -27.06 3.80 5.98
CA ALA A 44 -28.10 2.84 5.58
C ALA A 44 -27.52 1.70 4.71
N ARG A 45 -28.08 0.49 4.86
CA ARG A 45 -27.64 -0.71 4.12
C ARG A 45 -27.62 -0.51 2.61
N LYS A 46 -28.63 0.15 2.04
CA LYS A 46 -28.70 0.47 0.59
C LYS A 46 -27.52 1.36 0.16
N THR A 47 -27.15 2.32 0.99
CA THR A 47 -26.02 3.21 0.72
C THR A 47 -24.67 2.47 0.76
N PHE A 48 -24.52 1.51 1.68
CA PHE A 48 -23.33 0.66 1.73
C PHE A 48 -23.17 -0.11 0.40
N TYR A 49 -24.19 -0.90 0.01
CA TYR A 49 -24.12 -1.76 -1.18
C TYR A 49 -24.07 -0.99 -2.51
N ARG A 50 -24.37 0.31 -2.50
CA ARG A 50 -24.08 1.19 -3.63
C ARG A 50 -22.59 1.53 -3.77
N ASN A 51 -21.82 1.49 -2.68
CA ASN A 51 -20.43 1.88 -2.64
C ASN A 51 -19.45 0.69 -2.51
N PHE A 52 -19.87 -0.37 -1.83
CA PHE A 52 -19.04 -1.54 -1.52
C PHE A 52 -19.86 -2.81 -1.56
N THR A 53 -19.28 -3.90 -2.04
CA THR A 53 -19.93 -5.21 -2.10
C THR A 53 -19.79 -6.01 -0.80
N SER A 54 -18.70 -5.79 -0.05
CA SER A 54 -18.36 -6.54 1.15
C SER A 54 -17.44 -5.73 2.08
N LYS A 55 -17.15 -6.26 3.29
CA LYS A 55 -16.12 -5.67 4.16
C LYS A 55 -14.72 -5.80 3.57
N ALA A 56 -14.47 -6.82 2.74
CA ALA A 56 -13.21 -6.97 2.03
C ALA A 56 -13.01 -5.84 1.02
N ASP A 57 -14.04 -5.52 0.25
CA ASP A 57 -14.02 -4.41 -0.71
C ASP A 57 -13.73 -3.06 -0.03
N VAL A 58 -14.24 -2.84 1.20
CA VAL A 58 -13.88 -1.66 2.01
C VAL A 58 -12.39 -1.67 2.37
N MET A 59 -11.84 -2.83 2.75
CA MET A 59 -10.42 -2.96 3.09
C MET A 59 -9.55 -2.75 1.86
N ASP A 60 -9.87 -3.34 0.73
CA ASP A 60 -9.15 -3.19 -0.54
C ASP A 60 -9.11 -1.71 -0.96
N SER A 61 -10.22 -0.98 -0.77
CA SER A 61 -10.26 0.45 -1.06
C SER A 61 -9.31 1.28 -0.17
N LEU A 62 -9.08 0.86 1.08
CA LEU A 62 -8.12 1.49 1.99
C LEU A 62 -6.68 1.19 1.58
N VAL A 63 -6.40 -0.05 1.19
CA VAL A 63 -5.07 -0.45 0.67
C VAL A 63 -4.77 0.33 -0.61
N LYS A 64 -5.68 0.34 -1.58
CA LYS A 64 -5.55 1.11 -2.84
C LYS A 64 -5.32 2.60 -2.61
N LYS A 65 -6.02 3.20 -1.66
CA LYS A 65 -5.81 4.59 -1.28
C LYS A 65 -4.38 4.84 -0.78
N THR A 66 -3.85 3.94 0.03
CA THR A 66 -2.48 4.03 0.56
C THR A 66 -1.46 3.86 -0.58
N MET A 67 -1.72 2.93 -1.51
CA MET A 67 -0.86 2.73 -2.68
C MET A 67 -0.90 3.92 -3.64
N THR A 68 -2.05 4.56 -3.82
CA THR A 68 -2.15 5.80 -4.60
C THR A 68 -1.27 6.91 -4.00
N GLN A 69 -1.20 7.04 -2.67
CA GLN A 69 -0.28 8.00 -2.02
C GLN A 69 1.19 7.67 -2.32
N TYR A 70 1.54 6.40 -2.31
CA TYR A 70 2.89 5.94 -2.65
C TYR A 70 3.24 6.26 -4.11
N THR A 71 2.39 5.88 -5.05
CA THR A 71 2.63 6.15 -6.48
C THR A 71 2.69 7.64 -6.79
N GLN A 72 1.87 8.46 -6.14
CA GLN A 72 1.94 9.91 -6.29
C GLN A 72 3.27 10.48 -5.80
N LYS A 73 3.84 9.94 -4.71
CA LYS A 73 5.18 10.34 -4.24
C LYS A 73 6.26 9.90 -5.22
N LEU A 74 6.19 8.67 -5.71
CA LEU A 74 7.14 8.17 -6.71
C LEU A 74 7.13 9.03 -7.98
N LEU A 75 5.94 9.40 -8.48
CA LEU A 75 5.81 10.27 -9.67
C LEU A 75 6.42 11.67 -9.52
N GLN A 76 6.67 12.11 -8.30
CA GLN A 76 7.30 13.40 -8.00
C GLN A 76 8.82 13.31 -7.90
N LEU A 77 9.40 12.11 -7.95
CA LEU A 77 10.86 11.94 -7.91
C LEU A 77 11.42 12.29 -9.29
N GLU A 78 12.29 13.29 -9.33
CA GLU A 78 12.92 13.78 -10.58
C GLU A 78 14.09 12.91 -11.05
N ASN A 79 14.59 11.99 -10.19
CA ASN A 79 15.76 11.16 -10.46
C ASN A 79 15.60 9.74 -9.93
N GLU A 80 16.30 8.77 -10.58
CA GLU A 80 16.43 7.37 -10.14
C GLU A 80 17.36 7.26 -8.91
N ASN A 81 17.02 7.95 -7.82
CA ASN A 81 17.82 7.95 -6.58
C ASN A 81 17.22 6.98 -5.58
N LEU A 82 17.99 5.94 -5.20
CA LEU A 82 17.58 4.94 -4.23
C LEU A 82 17.22 5.53 -2.87
N ASP A 83 17.89 6.57 -2.41
CA ASP A 83 17.57 7.23 -1.14
C ASP A 83 16.17 7.84 -1.18
N LEU A 84 15.85 8.59 -2.24
CA LEU A 84 14.52 9.20 -2.42
C LEU A 84 13.41 8.14 -2.60
N PHE A 85 13.73 7.04 -3.28
CA PHE A 85 12.82 5.91 -3.42
C PHE A 85 12.46 5.30 -2.07
N PHE A 86 13.44 5.03 -1.20
CA PHE A 86 13.20 4.51 0.13
C PHE A 86 12.52 5.54 1.04
N ASP A 87 12.89 6.83 0.95
CA ASP A 87 12.21 7.90 1.68
C ASP A 87 10.71 7.93 1.35
N ALA A 88 10.33 7.79 0.08
CA ALA A 88 8.93 7.72 -0.31
C ALA A 88 8.18 6.53 0.33
N ILE A 89 8.83 5.36 0.44
CA ILE A 89 8.26 4.18 1.10
C ILE A 89 8.07 4.44 2.60
N PHE A 90 9.14 4.84 3.30
CA PHE A 90 9.11 5.06 4.74
C PHE A 90 8.13 6.16 5.12
N ASP A 91 8.07 7.24 4.36
CA ASP A 91 7.13 8.33 4.57
C ASP A 91 5.67 7.88 4.46
N VAL A 92 5.32 7.07 3.46
CA VAL A 92 3.95 6.55 3.32
C VAL A 92 3.61 5.63 4.47
N VAL A 93 4.52 4.75 4.89
CA VAL A 93 4.30 3.85 6.01
C VAL A 93 4.15 4.64 7.31
N LYS A 94 5.00 5.64 7.57
CA LYS A 94 4.90 6.50 8.76
C LYS A 94 3.62 7.33 8.78
N SER A 95 3.28 7.96 7.67
CA SER A 95 2.06 8.77 7.53
C SER A 95 0.79 7.94 7.74
N ASN A 96 0.86 6.63 7.47
CA ASN A 96 -0.24 5.68 7.65
C ASN A 96 0.04 4.66 8.78
N ARG A 97 0.91 4.99 9.75
CA ARG A 97 1.37 4.08 10.81
C ARG A 97 0.22 3.32 11.48
N SER A 98 -0.84 4.02 11.87
CA SER A 98 -1.99 3.40 12.54
C SER A 98 -2.68 2.35 11.67
N PHE A 99 -2.78 2.59 10.37
CA PHE A 99 -3.36 1.65 9.42
C PHE A 99 -2.48 0.41 9.27
N PHE A 100 -1.18 0.57 9.03
CA PHE A 100 -0.26 -0.56 8.92
C PHE A 100 -0.19 -1.41 10.19
N LYS A 101 -0.24 -0.80 11.38
CA LYS A 101 -0.35 -1.53 12.65
C LYS A 101 -1.66 -2.33 12.75
N LEU A 102 -2.78 -1.79 12.27
CA LEU A 102 -4.04 -2.53 12.22
C LEU A 102 -3.96 -3.72 11.25
N LEU A 103 -3.35 -3.53 10.07
CA LEU A 103 -3.13 -4.62 9.13
C LEU A 103 -2.26 -5.71 9.74
N SER A 104 -1.12 -5.34 10.34
CA SER A 104 -0.21 -6.29 11.02
C SER A 104 -0.92 -7.08 12.10
N ARG A 105 -1.63 -6.39 13.01
CA ARG A 105 -2.37 -7.03 14.11
C ARG A 105 -3.45 -8.02 13.63
N ASN A 106 -3.99 -7.81 12.45
CA ASN A 106 -5.05 -8.63 11.86
C ASN A 106 -4.54 -9.62 10.79
N ASN A 107 -3.22 -9.75 10.61
CA ASN A 107 -2.60 -10.61 9.59
C ASN A 107 -3.02 -10.24 8.14
N LEU A 108 -3.22 -8.95 7.87
CA LEU A 108 -3.71 -8.44 6.59
C LEU A 108 -2.61 -7.73 5.77
N LEU A 109 -1.33 -7.81 6.16
CA LEU A 109 -0.22 -7.20 5.42
C LEU A 109 -0.07 -7.78 4.01
N HIS A 110 -0.52 -9.03 3.77
CA HIS A 110 -0.52 -9.65 2.45
C HIS A 110 -1.34 -8.86 1.42
N LEU A 111 -2.41 -8.18 1.82
CA LEU A 111 -3.22 -7.37 0.92
C LEU A 111 -2.42 -6.22 0.28
N VAL A 112 -1.45 -5.67 1.01
CA VAL A 112 -0.53 -4.66 0.47
C VAL A 112 0.42 -5.27 -0.54
N SER A 113 0.95 -6.47 -0.27
CA SER A 113 1.80 -7.21 -1.20
C SER A 113 1.07 -7.56 -2.50
N GLU A 114 -0.17 -8.00 -2.40
CA GLU A 114 -1.01 -8.29 -3.57
C GLU A 114 -1.25 -7.03 -4.41
N GLU A 115 -1.58 -5.92 -3.78
CA GLU A 115 -1.78 -4.65 -4.48
C GLU A 115 -0.48 -4.14 -5.11
N LEU A 116 0.68 -4.21 -4.42
CA LEU A 116 1.99 -3.83 -4.97
C LEU A 116 2.31 -4.59 -6.27
N ASN A 117 1.98 -5.87 -6.35
CA ASN A 117 2.21 -6.66 -7.56
C ASN A 117 1.41 -6.17 -8.77
N THR A 118 0.30 -5.47 -8.57
CA THR A 118 -0.48 -4.88 -9.67
C THR A 118 0.26 -3.71 -10.34
N TYR A 119 1.23 -3.11 -9.64
CA TYR A 119 2.01 -1.96 -10.14
C TYR A 119 3.29 -2.36 -10.86
N ILE A 120 3.61 -3.67 -10.99
CA ILE A 120 4.84 -4.15 -11.68
C ILE A 120 5.03 -3.49 -13.04
N PRO A 121 4.03 -3.45 -13.96
CA PRO A 121 4.20 -2.82 -15.26
C PRO A 121 4.49 -1.33 -15.17
N VAL A 122 3.80 -0.62 -14.27
CA VAL A 122 3.97 0.83 -14.07
C VAL A 122 5.35 1.15 -13.52
N ILE A 123 5.82 0.37 -12.55
CA ILE A 123 7.16 0.53 -11.97
C ILE A 123 8.25 0.30 -13.02
N HIS A 124 8.08 -0.73 -13.87
CA HIS A 124 9.00 -0.95 -14.99
C HIS A 124 9.09 0.25 -15.91
N ASP A 125 7.95 0.75 -16.38
CA ASP A 125 7.89 1.84 -17.36
C ASP A 125 8.45 3.16 -16.79
N MET A 126 8.29 3.37 -15.48
CA MET A 126 8.74 4.60 -14.80
C MET A 126 10.23 4.62 -14.45
N TYR A 127 10.77 3.48 -14.02
CA TYR A 127 12.10 3.45 -13.40
C TYR A 127 13.13 2.63 -14.17
N PHE A 128 12.71 1.73 -15.05
CA PHE A 128 13.61 0.74 -15.64
C PHE A 128 13.60 0.71 -17.16
N SER A 129 12.71 1.47 -17.83
CA SER A 129 12.64 1.49 -19.29
C SER A 129 13.96 1.92 -19.96
N ASP A 130 14.69 2.82 -19.35
CA ASP A 130 15.96 3.35 -19.86
C ASP A 130 17.20 2.69 -19.27
N CYS A 131 17.06 1.86 -18.24
CA CYS A 131 18.16 1.16 -17.62
C CYS A 131 18.79 0.15 -18.60
N SER A 132 20.10 0.27 -18.83
CA SER A 132 20.84 -0.59 -19.77
C SER A 132 20.74 -2.08 -19.42
N PHE A 133 20.74 -2.44 -18.15
CA PHE A 133 20.57 -3.80 -17.68
C PHE A 133 19.21 -4.37 -18.11
N PHE A 134 18.11 -3.64 -17.93
CA PHE A 134 16.77 -4.12 -18.32
C PHE A 134 16.61 -4.26 -19.83
N LYS A 135 17.35 -3.47 -20.64
CA LYS A 135 17.37 -3.62 -22.10
C LYS A 135 17.95 -4.96 -22.58
N THR A 136 18.72 -5.66 -21.72
CA THR A 136 19.29 -6.99 -22.04
C THR A 136 18.33 -8.14 -21.71
N LEU A 137 17.23 -7.87 -21.01
CA LEU A 137 16.29 -8.86 -20.53
C LEU A 137 15.05 -8.97 -21.42
N SER A 138 14.49 -10.18 -21.52
CA SER A 138 13.17 -10.37 -22.11
C SER A 138 12.08 -9.77 -21.20
N LYS A 139 10.93 -9.43 -21.77
CA LYS A 139 9.77 -8.92 -21.01
C LYS A 139 9.38 -9.82 -19.83
N GLN A 140 9.47 -11.13 -20.01
CA GLN A 140 9.16 -12.09 -18.95
C GLN A 140 10.20 -12.06 -17.83
N GLN A 141 11.50 -11.98 -18.17
CA GLN A 141 12.58 -11.85 -17.18
C GLN A 141 12.43 -10.55 -16.38
N ILE A 142 12.12 -9.44 -17.02
CA ILE A 142 11.85 -8.14 -16.37
C ILE A 142 10.75 -8.29 -15.32
N THR A 143 9.63 -8.94 -15.66
CA THR A 143 8.52 -9.16 -14.72
C THR A 143 8.98 -9.89 -13.45
N PHE A 144 9.77 -10.95 -13.58
CA PHE A 144 10.28 -11.69 -12.43
C PHE A 144 11.30 -10.91 -11.61
N VAL A 145 12.18 -10.13 -12.25
CA VAL A 145 13.17 -9.29 -11.56
C VAL A 145 12.47 -8.20 -10.74
N ILE A 146 11.45 -7.54 -11.30
CA ILE A 146 10.69 -6.53 -10.57
C ILE A 146 9.90 -7.17 -9.42
N ALA A 147 9.25 -8.31 -9.64
CA ALA A 147 8.55 -9.03 -8.59
C ALA A 147 9.48 -9.45 -7.44
N PHE A 148 10.70 -9.90 -7.75
CA PHE A 148 11.74 -10.21 -6.77
C PHE A 148 12.09 -8.97 -5.93
N ASN A 149 12.37 -7.83 -6.56
CA ASN A 149 12.71 -6.59 -5.87
C ASN A 149 11.56 -6.09 -4.99
N ILE A 150 10.32 -6.09 -5.51
CA ILE A 150 9.13 -5.72 -4.71
C ILE A 150 9.00 -6.64 -3.51
N GLY A 151 9.13 -7.95 -3.71
CA GLY A 151 9.03 -8.93 -2.64
C GLY A 151 10.12 -8.76 -1.57
N ALA A 152 11.37 -8.51 -1.97
CA ALA A 152 12.49 -8.28 -1.07
C ALA A 152 12.26 -7.02 -0.23
N ILE A 153 11.95 -5.89 -0.86
CA ILE A 153 11.70 -4.62 -0.17
C ILE A 153 10.48 -4.73 0.74
N TRP A 154 9.39 -5.32 0.24
CA TRP A 154 8.18 -5.50 1.04
C TRP A 154 8.42 -6.40 2.27
N ASN A 155 9.25 -7.43 2.14
CA ASN A 155 9.60 -8.29 3.29
C ASN A 155 10.30 -7.48 4.40
N VAL A 156 11.25 -6.61 4.04
CA VAL A 156 11.92 -5.71 5.01
C VAL A 156 10.92 -4.76 5.67
N ILE A 157 10.09 -4.10 4.87
CA ILE A 157 9.10 -3.14 5.37
C ILE A 157 8.04 -3.82 6.25
N SER A 158 7.52 -4.98 5.84
CA SER A 158 6.53 -5.72 6.62
C SER A 158 7.09 -6.20 7.96
N ARG A 159 8.35 -6.65 7.98
CA ARG A 159 9.06 -7.00 9.22
C ARG A 159 9.21 -5.78 10.13
N TRP A 160 9.63 -4.64 9.61
CA TRP A 160 9.73 -3.41 10.37
C TRP A 160 8.39 -2.99 10.99
N ILE A 161 7.28 -3.12 10.23
CA ILE A 161 5.93 -2.88 10.74
C ILE A 161 5.57 -3.85 11.88
N GLN A 162 5.87 -5.15 11.72
CA GLN A 162 5.61 -6.19 12.73
C GLN A 162 6.40 -5.96 14.01
N GLU A 163 7.61 -5.40 13.91
CA GLU A 163 8.47 -5.02 15.04
C GLU A 163 8.10 -3.64 15.64
N ASP A 164 6.91 -3.15 15.33
CA ASP A 164 6.36 -1.87 15.81
C ASP A 164 7.16 -0.64 15.34
N MET A 165 7.89 -0.77 14.24
CA MET A 165 8.72 0.30 13.66
C MET A 165 9.74 0.85 14.67
N LYS A 166 10.39 -0.04 15.45
CA LYS A 166 11.33 0.33 16.50
C LYS A 166 12.69 0.74 15.96
N THR A 167 13.18 0.03 14.93
CA THR A 167 14.45 0.38 14.28
C THR A 167 14.30 1.72 13.56
N PRO A 168 15.25 2.65 13.72
CA PRO A 168 15.23 3.88 12.94
C PRO A 168 15.25 3.61 11.44
N GLU A 169 14.40 4.28 10.69
CA GLU A 169 14.30 4.08 9.22
C GLU A 169 15.62 4.34 8.50
N GLU A 170 16.40 5.33 8.96
CA GLU A 170 17.71 5.67 8.40
C GLU A 170 18.71 4.51 8.50
N GLU A 171 18.65 3.72 9.57
CA GLU A 171 19.48 2.54 9.74
C GLU A 171 19.13 1.46 8.70
N ILE A 172 17.85 1.23 8.49
CA ILE A 172 17.35 0.27 7.48
C ILE A 172 17.71 0.78 6.08
N LYS A 173 17.42 2.03 5.78
CA LYS A 173 17.69 2.68 4.49
C LYS A 173 19.17 2.60 4.14
N THR A 174 20.05 3.04 5.06
CA THR A 174 21.51 3.00 4.85
C THR A 174 21.99 1.59 4.53
N GLY A 175 21.50 0.58 5.25
CA GLY A 175 21.84 -0.82 4.97
C GLY A 175 21.40 -1.28 3.57
N LEU A 176 20.16 -0.97 3.18
CA LEU A 176 19.63 -1.33 1.88
C LEU A 176 20.32 -0.62 0.72
N VAL A 177 20.54 0.69 0.84
CA VAL A 177 21.25 1.49 -0.19
C VAL A 177 22.66 0.97 -0.38
N LYS A 178 23.40 0.75 0.72
CA LYS A 178 24.75 0.19 0.67
C LYS A 178 24.78 -1.17 -0.05
N TYR A 179 23.87 -2.07 0.32
CA TYR A 179 23.77 -3.40 -0.31
C TYR A 179 23.49 -3.31 -1.80
N LEU A 180 22.49 -2.54 -2.20
CA LEU A 180 22.09 -2.40 -3.59
C LEU A 180 23.13 -1.69 -4.46
N SER A 181 23.86 -0.73 -3.89
CA SER A 181 24.94 -0.01 -4.60
C SER A 181 26.19 -0.85 -4.81
N THR A 182 26.41 -1.90 -3.99
CA THR A 182 27.58 -2.80 -4.16
C THR A 182 27.28 -3.99 -5.07
N SER A 183 26.00 -4.22 -5.42
CA SER A 183 25.56 -5.34 -6.25
C SER A 183 25.44 -4.98 -7.74
N ASN A 184 25.80 -3.77 -8.12
CA ASN A 184 25.96 -3.25 -9.48
C ASN A 184 27.44 -3.05 -9.79
#